data_50c38e8dce508fdc31b2bb6edd6b7212
#
_entry.id   50c38e8dce508fdc31b2bb6edd6b7212
#
_cell.length_a   1.000
_cell.length_b   1.000
_cell.length_c   1.000
_cell.angle_alpha   90.00
_cell.angle_beta   90.00
_cell.angle_gamma   90.00
#
_symmetry.space_group_name_H-M   'P 1'
#
loop_
_entity.id
_entity.type
_entity.pdbx_description
1 polymer ?
#
loop_
_entity_poly.entity_id
_entity_poly.type
_entity_poly.pdbx_seq_one_letter_code
_entity_poly.pdbx_strand_id
1 'polypeptide(L)'
;MAQKVGIFLPFCDMMQTKGGIPVADLTESIQNALDHIEANLAGTLELREIAGRAFLSPYYFQRVFGALCGMGVGEYIRRRRLTLAGEELAAGEGKVIDVAAKYGYDSPDSFARAFQRFHGMAPSAARKPEACLRNFAPVDIRKNQKGICFMEYRIEKKAPFTVMGVSRKFNPETSYQKIPEYWTEMMSRPDCPVMGMYGICSDEHVDQGEFDYWIADDYIPWKQIPAGCKTMVIPAATWAVFPCTLSTLQKTNTLMWQQWLPGHPEYRLSGRYNLEVYGPYCEENPGESPVELWLPVETA
;
A
#
# COMPACT_ATOMS: atom_id res chain seq x y z
N MET A 1 -20.63 -16.79 -37.03
CA MET A 1 -20.69 -15.68 -36.03
C MET A 1 -20.73 -16.30 -34.66
N ALA A 2 -19.62 -16.46 -34.00
CA ALA A 2 -19.52 -16.98 -32.62
C ALA A 2 -18.91 -15.86 -31.76
N GLN A 3 -19.75 -15.27 -30.92
CA GLN A 3 -19.34 -14.30 -29.89
C GLN A 3 -18.46 -15.01 -28.86
N LYS A 4 -17.21 -14.60 -28.77
CA LYS A 4 -16.33 -14.93 -27.63
C LYS A 4 -16.84 -14.17 -26.40
N VAL A 5 -17.58 -14.88 -25.55
CA VAL A 5 -17.87 -14.42 -24.18
C VAL A 5 -16.57 -14.60 -23.40
N GLY A 6 -15.88 -13.51 -23.12
CA GLY A 6 -14.76 -13.51 -22.20
C GLY A 6 -15.28 -13.81 -20.78
N ILE A 7 -14.92 -14.98 -20.27
CA ILE A 7 -15.21 -15.33 -18.87
C ILE A 7 -14.31 -14.49 -17.98
N PHE A 8 -14.86 -13.42 -17.43
CA PHE A 8 -14.26 -12.66 -16.33
C PHE A 8 -14.41 -13.51 -15.06
N LEU A 9 -13.38 -14.25 -14.69
CA LEU A 9 -13.33 -14.84 -13.37
C LEU A 9 -13.15 -13.73 -12.33
N PRO A 10 -14.00 -13.64 -11.30
CA PRO A 10 -13.82 -12.66 -10.24
C PRO A 10 -12.51 -12.94 -9.51
N PHE A 11 -11.73 -11.92 -9.24
CA PHE A 11 -10.42 -11.94 -8.56
C PHE A 11 -10.46 -12.67 -7.20
N CYS A 12 -11.64 -12.86 -6.62
CA CYS A 12 -11.89 -13.64 -5.42
C CYS A 12 -11.51 -15.13 -5.57
N ASP A 13 -11.66 -15.72 -6.77
CA ASP A 13 -11.35 -17.14 -7.01
C ASP A 13 -9.85 -17.42 -7.16
N MET A 14 -9.05 -16.43 -7.54
CA MET A 14 -7.59 -16.60 -7.65
C MET A 14 -6.89 -16.66 -6.28
N MET A 15 -7.50 -16.11 -5.22
CA MET A 15 -6.99 -16.23 -3.84
C MET A 15 -7.47 -17.51 -3.13
N GLN A 16 -8.47 -18.24 -3.69
CA GLN A 16 -8.95 -19.51 -3.16
C GLN A 16 -8.22 -20.73 -3.70
N THR A 17 -7.30 -20.55 -4.66
CA THR A 17 -6.37 -21.65 -4.99
C THR A 17 -5.48 -21.90 -3.78
N LYS A 18 -5.44 -23.15 -3.32
CA LYS A 18 -4.65 -23.68 -2.20
C LYS A 18 -3.13 -23.53 -2.42
N GLY A 19 -2.65 -22.30 -2.58
CA GLY A 19 -1.27 -21.97 -2.88
C GLY A 19 -1.05 -20.47 -2.71
N GLY A 20 -0.99 -19.96 -1.48
CA GLY A 20 -0.46 -18.63 -1.22
C GLY A 20 0.98 -18.52 -1.72
N ILE A 21 1.43 -17.31 -2.06
CA ILE A 21 2.78 -17.08 -2.60
C ILE A 21 3.80 -17.24 -1.47
N PRO A 22 4.83 -18.11 -1.59
CA PRO A 22 5.94 -18.14 -0.65
C PRO A 22 6.62 -16.77 -0.54
N VAL A 23 7.10 -16.38 0.62
CA VAL A 23 7.69 -15.05 0.85
C VAL A 23 8.99 -14.83 0.06
N ALA A 24 9.77 -15.89 -0.21
CA ALA A 24 10.88 -15.84 -1.17
C ALA A 24 10.40 -15.39 -2.57
N ASP A 25 9.14 -15.67 -2.89
CA ASP A 25 8.47 -15.31 -4.13
C ASP A 25 7.89 -13.88 -4.08
N LEU A 26 7.71 -13.28 -2.89
CA LEU A 26 7.12 -11.93 -2.77
C LEU A 26 8.05 -10.86 -3.35
N THR A 27 9.35 -10.94 -3.07
CA THR A 27 10.34 -10.01 -3.67
C THR A 27 10.36 -10.16 -5.18
N GLU A 28 10.37 -11.41 -5.69
CA GLU A 28 10.31 -11.69 -7.11
C GLU A 28 8.96 -11.24 -7.71
N SER A 29 7.86 -11.47 -7.02
CA SER A 29 6.52 -11.05 -7.44
C SER A 29 6.41 -9.52 -7.54
N ILE A 30 6.94 -8.76 -6.58
CA ILE A 30 6.99 -7.30 -6.65
C ILE A 30 7.97 -6.85 -7.75
N GLN A 31 9.10 -7.55 -7.94
CA GLN A 31 10.01 -7.24 -9.04
C GLN A 31 9.35 -7.46 -10.39
N ASN A 32 8.58 -8.52 -10.57
CA ASN A 32 7.80 -8.76 -11.80
C ASN A 32 6.79 -7.64 -12.07
N ALA A 33 6.18 -7.08 -11.01
CA ALA A 33 5.32 -5.92 -11.15
C ALA A 33 6.11 -4.65 -11.53
N LEU A 34 7.31 -4.44 -10.97
CA LEU A 34 8.21 -3.36 -11.36
C LEU A 34 8.65 -3.49 -12.82
N ASP A 35 9.06 -4.69 -13.24
CA ASP A 35 9.46 -4.96 -14.63
C ASP A 35 8.30 -4.71 -15.60
N HIS A 36 7.07 -5.08 -15.20
CA HIS A 36 5.87 -4.76 -15.99
C HIS A 36 5.62 -3.25 -16.09
N ILE A 37 5.78 -2.50 -14.99
CA ILE A 37 5.66 -1.03 -14.99
C ILE A 37 6.68 -0.44 -15.98
N GLU A 38 7.96 -0.84 -15.87
CA GLU A 38 9.03 -0.32 -16.73
C GLU A 38 8.78 -0.59 -18.21
N ALA A 39 8.29 -1.78 -18.55
CA ALA A 39 7.97 -2.15 -19.92
C ALA A 39 6.77 -1.37 -20.52
N ASN A 40 5.93 -0.75 -19.67
CA ASN A 40 4.66 -0.13 -20.09
C ASN A 40 4.54 1.34 -19.71
N LEU A 41 5.65 2.04 -19.40
CA LEU A 41 5.64 3.44 -18.96
C LEU A 41 5.01 4.41 -19.96
N ALA A 42 5.09 4.13 -21.25
CA ALA A 42 4.45 4.92 -22.31
C ALA A 42 2.96 4.60 -22.54
N GLY A 43 2.42 3.61 -21.81
CA GLY A 43 1.03 3.16 -21.95
C GLY A 43 0.17 3.47 -20.74
N THR A 44 -1.05 2.92 -20.76
CA THR A 44 -1.94 2.93 -19.61
C THR A 44 -1.48 1.87 -18.61
N LEU A 45 -1.32 2.28 -17.35
CA LEU A 45 -0.94 1.40 -16.25
C LEU A 45 -2.06 1.45 -15.21
N GLU A 46 -2.79 0.34 -15.10
CA GLU A 46 -3.83 0.19 -14.10
C GLU A 46 -3.30 -0.52 -12.86
N LEU A 47 -3.56 0.03 -11.69
CA LEU A 47 -3.09 -0.52 -10.41
C LEU A 47 -3.52 -1.99 -10.22
N ARG A 48 -4.73 -2.34 -10.66
CA ARG A 48 -5.25 -3.71 -10.56
C ARG A 48 -4.43 -4.70 -11.41
N GLU A 49 -4.03 -4.29 -12.60
CA GLU A 49 -3.19 -5.10 -13.48
C GLU A 49 -1.78 -5.26 -12.89
N ILE A 50 -1.19 -4.15 -12.45
CA ILE A 50 0.15 -4.14 -11.81
C ILE A 50 0.16 -5.07 -10.58
N ALA A 51 -0.82 -4.93 -9.70
CA ALA A 51 -0.96 -5.77 -8.51
C ALA A 51 -1.18 -7.25 -8.86
N GLY A 52 -1.93 -7.53 -9.94
CA GLY A 52 -2.12 -8.88 -10.47
C GLY A 52 -0.82 -9.56 -10.89
N ARG A 53 0.18 -8.80 -11.37
CA ARG A 53 1.53 -9.34 -11.69
C ARG A 53 2.30 -9.79 -10.47
N ALA A 54 1.99 -9.19 -9.33
CA ALA A 54 2.54 -9.60 -8.02
C ALA A 54 1.63 -10.62 -7.31
N PHE A 55 0.53 -11.07 -7.90
CA PHE A 55 -0.48 -11.95 -7.28
C PHE A 55 -1.04 -11.38 -5.98
N LEU A 56 -1.10 -10.06 -5.84
CA LEU A 56 -1.58 -9.35 -4.67
C LEU A 56 -2.86 -8.58 -4.98
N SER A 57 -3.66 -8.31 -3.94
CA SER A 57 -4.70 -7.29 -4.05
C SER A 57 -4.07 -5.91 -4.26
N PRO A 58 -4.77 -4.94 -4.89
CA PRO A 58 -4.26 -3.58 -5.07
C PRO A 58 -3.81 -2.94 -3.76
N TYR A 59 -4.53 -3.17 -2.68
CA TYR A 59 -4.20 -2.67 -1.34
C TYR A 59 -2.87 -3.24 -0.82
N TYR A 60 -2.73 -4.57 -0.79
CA TYR A 60 -1.49 -5.21 -0.33
C TYR A 60 -0.30 -4.87 -1.21
N PHE A 61 -0.50 -4.84 -2.53
CA PHE A 61 0.54 -4.42 -3.45
C PHE A 61 1.07 -3.03 -3.13
N GLN A 62 0.20 -2.04 -2.95
CA GLN A 62 0.62 -0.67 -2.63
C GLN A 62 1.38 -0.59 -1.30
N ARG A 63 0.96 -1.35 -0.28
CA ARG A 63 1.64 -1.41 1.02
C ARG A 63 3.03 -2.02 0.90
N VAL A 64 3.12 -3.19 0.27
CA VAL A 64 4.41 -3.88 0.06
C VAL A 64 5.33 -3.06 -0.85
N PHE A 65 4.81 -2.54 -1.94
CA PHE A 65 5.55 -1.69 -2.86
C PHE A 65 6.09 -0.42 -2.17
N GLY A 66 5.23 0.28 -1.43
CA GLY A 66 5.62 1.47 -0.67
C GLY A 66 6.70 1.18 0.36
N ALA A 67 6.60 0.04 1.04
CA ALA A 67 7.59 -0.43 1.97
C ALA A 67 8.93 -0.76 1.29
N LEU A 68 8.93 -1.51 0.19
CA LEU A 68 10.15 -1.96 -0.50
C LEU A 68 10.83 -0.84 -1.30
N CYS A 69 10.04 0.03 -1.94
CA CYS A 69 10.54 1.09 -2.82
C CYS A 69 10.69 2.45 -2.13
N GLY A 70 10.18 2.60 -0.90
CA GLY A 70 10.23 3.85 -0.12
C GLY A 70 9.32 4.96 -0.65
N MET A 71 8.41 4.64 -1.59
CA MET A 71 7.47 5.59 -2.19
C MET A 71 6.25 4.86 -2.76
N GLY A 72 5.12 5.58 -2.94
CA GLY A 72 3.93 5.02 -3.59
C GLY A 72 4.17 4.68 -5.07
N VAL A 73 3.42 3.68 -5.58
CA VAL A 73 3.53 3.22 -6.97
C VAL A 73 3.24 4.33 -7.99
N GLY A 74 2.27 5.21 -7.73
CA GLY A 74 1.95 6.35 -8.60
C GLY A 74 3.10 7.35 -8.68
N GLU A 75 3.78 7.62 -7.56
CA GLU A 75 4.97 8.49 -7.52
C GLU A 75 6.14 7.87 -8.29
N TYR A 76 6.34 6.55 -8.13
CA TYR A 76 7.35 5.80 -8.89
C TYR A 76 7.13 5.95 -10.39
N ILE A 77 5.92 5.62 -10.88
CA ILE A 77 5.55 5.72 -12.31
C ILE A 77 5.75 7.15 -12.81
N ARG A 78 5.30 8.14 -12.04
CA ARG A 78 5.46 9.56 -12.41
C ARG A 78 6.93 9.95 -12.59
N ARG A 79 7.80 9.59 -11.66
CA ARG A 79 9.25 9.91 -11.73
C ARG A 79 9.92 9.20 -12.89
N ARG A 80 9.60 7.94 -13.15
CA ARG A 80 10.12 7.20 -14.28
C ARG A 80 9.70 7.79 -15.61
N ARG A 81 8.41 8.12 -15.75
CA ARG A 81 7.87 8.80 -16.94
C ARG A 81 8.55 10.13 -17.21
N LEU A 82 8.74 10.96 -16.18
CA LEU A 82 9.43 12.25 -16.33
C LEU A 82 10.90 12.07 -16.70
N THR A 83 11.59 11.07 -16.18
CA THR A 83 12.96 10.74 -16.58
C THR A 83 13.03 10.41 -18.06
N LEU A 84 12.21 9.45 -18.53
CA LEU A 84 12.19 9.05 -19.95
C LEU A 84 11.76 10.20 -20.88
N ALA A 85 10.79 11.00 -20.45
CA ALA A 85 10.39 12.21 -21.18
C ALA A 85 11.54 13.22 -21.31
N GLY A 86 12.34 13.36 -20.25
CA GLY A 86 13.54 14.22 -20.26
C GLY A 86 14.61 13.71 -21.25
N GLU A 87 14.87 12.41 -21.24
CA GLU A 87 15.82 11.77 -22.16
C GLU A 87 15.38 11.91 -23.62
N GLU A 88 14.09 11.67 -23.92
CA GLU A 88 13.52 11.81 -25.27
C GLU A 88 13.58 13.27 -25.77
N LEU A 89 13.27 14.24 -24.92
CA LEU A 89 13.38 15.66 -25.26
C LEU A 89 14.83 16.09 -25.45
N ALA A 90 15.77 15.60 -24.67
CA ALA A 90 17.20 15.89 -24.82
C ALA A 90 17.78 15.30 -26.11
N ALA A 91 17.31 14.12 -26.51
CA ALA A 91 17.64 13.51 -27.80
C ALA A 91 17.07 14.30 -29.01
N GLY A 92 16.21 15.28 -28.76
CA GLY A 92 15.56 16.08 -29.80
C GLY A 92 14.39 15.39 -30.50
N GLU A 93 13.95 14.27 -29.96
CA GLU A 93 12.85 13.45 -30.51
C GLU A 93 11.48 14.03 -30.15
N GLY A 94 10.59 14.14 -31.15
CA GLY A 94 9.20 14.54 -30.98
C GLY A 94 8.96 16.00 -30.54
N LYS A 95 7.74 16.47 -30.56
CA LYS A 95 7.33 17.75 -29.97
C LYS A 95 7.01 17.59 -28.50
N VAL A 96 7.15 18.63 -27.71
CA VAL A 96 6.83 18.58 -26.24
C VAL A 96 5.42 18.07 -25.98
N ILE A 97 4.46 18.44 -26.84
CA ILE A 97 3.06 17.99 -26.70
C ILE A 97 2.91 16.47 -26.95
N ASP A 98 3.65 15.93 -27.92
CA ASP A 98 3.58 14.50 -28.25
C ASP A 98 4.23 13.66 -27.14
N VAL A 99 5.37 14.13 -26.61
CA VAL A 99 6.05 13.51 -25.45
C VAL A 99 5.16 13.57 -24.21
N ALA A 100 4.48 14.70 -23.95
CA ALA A 100 3.54 14.81 -22.83
C ALA A 100 2.41 13.77 -22.95
N ALA A 101 1.78 13.66 -24.12
CA ALA A 101 0.70 12.71 -24.35
C ALA A 101 1.19 11.25 -24.23
N LYS A 102 2.38 10.91 -24.78
CA LYS A 102 3.01 9.58 -24.68
C LYS A 102 3.19 9.12 -23.24
N TYR A 103 3.56 10.03 -22.34
CA TYR A 103 3.77 9.72 -20.93
C TYR A 103 2.55 9.99 -20.03
N GLY A 104 1.34 10.05 -20.63
CA GLY A 104 0.07 10.03 -19.92
C GLY A 104 -0.34 11.36 -19.29
N TYR A 105 0.06 12.49 -19.89
CA TYR A 105 -0.41 13.82 -19.49
C TYR A 105 -1.49 14.34 -20.43
N ASP A 106 -2.66 14.63 -19.89
CA ASP A 106 -3.82 15.12 -20.64
C ASP A 106 -3.66 16.55 -21.15
N SER A 107 -2.73 17.33 -20.55
CA SER A 107 -2.46 18.71 -21.00
C SER A 107 -0.97 19.07 -20.94
N PRO A 108 -0.49 19.88 -21.91
CA PRO A 108 0.88 20.39 -21.91
C PRO A 108 1.23 21.18 -20.66
N ASP A 109 0.27 21.88 -20.05
CA ASP A 109 0.50 22.68 -18.84
C ASP A 109 0.72 21.82 -17.61
N SER A 110 -0.04 20.72 -17.47
CA SER A 110 0.16 19.77 -16.37
C SER A 110 1.52 19.07 -16.50
N PHE A 111 1.90 18.68 -17.72
CA PHE A 111 3.22 18.14 -18.03
C PHE A 111 4.34 19.16 -17.70
N ALA A 112 4.23 20.39 -18.19
CA ALA A 112 5.27 21.40 -17.98
C ALA A 112 5.51 21.69 -16.49
N ARG A 113 4.44 21.77 -15.69
CA ARG A 113 4.53 21.93 -14.22
C ARG A 113 5.19 20.74 -13.55
N ALA A 114 4.79 19.51 -13.91
CA ALA A 114 5.37 18.29 -13.37
C ALA A 114 6.85 18.15 -13.76
N PHE A 115 7.18 18.40 -15.01
CA PHE A 115 8.52 18.35 -15.55
C PHE A 115 9.44 19.38 -14.86
N GLN A 116 8.99 20.64 -14.73
CA GLN A 116 9.76 21.68 -14.06
C GLN A 116 9.98 21.36 -12.57
N ARG A 117 8.96 20.79 -11.89
CA ARG A 117 9.12 20.37 -10.48
C ARG A 117 10.15 19.24 -10.34
N PHE A 118 10.18 18.31 -11.30
CA PHE A 118 11.07 17.18 -11.26
C PHE A 118 12.49 17.52 -11.73
N HIS A 119 12.66 18.13 -12.92
CA HIS A 119 13.95 18.43 -13.50
C HIS A 119 14.53 19.79 -13.09
N GLY A 120 13.72 20.70 -12.55
CA GLY A 120 14.14 22.06 -12.20
C GLY A 120 14.12 23.04 -13.40
N MET A 121 13.68 22.60 -14.58
CA MET A 121 13.65 23.38 -15.81
C MET A 121 12.40 23.09 -16.65
N ALA A 122 12.08 24.01 -17.58
CA ALA A 122 10.98 23.80 -18.52
C ALA A 122 11.30 22.68 -19.55
N PRO A 123 10.30 21.94 -20.09
CA PRO A 123 10.52 20.89 -21.09
C PRO A 123 11.28 21.36 -22.33
N SER A 124 11.03 22.57 -22.81
CA SER A 124 11.75 23.17 -23.96
C SER A 124 13.24 23.40 -23.69
N ALA A 125 13.62 23.61 -22.44
CA ALA A 125 15.01 23.80 -22.04
C ALA A 125 15.81 22.48 -22.02
N ALA A 126 15.14 21.34 -21.91
CA ALA A 126 15.78 20.02 -21.91
C ALA A 126 16.54 19.71 -23.22
N ARG A 127 16.21 20.39 -24.32
CA ARG A 127 16.86 20.23 -25.62
C ARG A 127 18.21 20.94 -25.75
N LYS A 128 18.56 21.77 -24.80
CA LYS A 128 19.82 22.50 -24.84
C LYS A 128 20.98 21.58 -24.46
N PRO A 129 22.14 21.68 -25.13
CA PRO A 129 23.29 20.82 -24.84
C PRO A 129 23.76 20.89 -23.37
N GLU A 130 23.55 22.03 -22.73
CA GLU A 130 23.92 22.27 -21.33
C GLU A 130 22.86 21.84 -20.32
N ALA A 131 21.73 21.23 -20.75
CA ALA A 131 20.68 20.80 -19.86
C ALA A 131 21.13 19.68 -18.92
N CYS A 132 21.04 19.94 -17.60
CA CYS A 132 21.32 18.93 -16.59
C CYS A 132 19.99 18.32 -16.09
N LEU A 133 19.60 17.17 -16.64
CA LEU A 133 18.39 16.48 -16.29
C LEU A 133 18.57 15.61 -15.04
N ARG A 134 17.57 15.60 -14.18
CA ARG A 134 17.52 14.63 -13.08
C ARG A 134 17.14 13.27 -13.63
N ASN A 135 17.87 12.24 -13.19
CA ASN A 135 17.57 10.85 -13.52
C ASN A 135 17.05 10.12 -12.28
N PHE A 136 15.96 9.39 -12.45
CA PHE A 136 15.45 8.45 -11.47
C PHE A 136 15.52 7.05 -12.08
N ALA A 137 16.54 6.27 -11.68
CA ALA A 137 16.80 4.93 -12.22
C ALA A 137 15.69 3.93 -11.82
N PRO A 138 15.48 2.87 -12.62
CA PRO A 138 14.63 1.75 -12.22
C PRO A 138 15.07 1.16 -10.89
N VAL A 139 14.10 0.82 -10.04
CA VAL A 139 14.37 0.15 -8.77
C VAL A 139 14.49 -1.36 -9.03
N ASP A 140 15.58 -1.95 -8.53
CA ASP A 140 15.79 -3.40 -8.47
C ASP A 140 15.84 -3.81 -7.00
N ILE A 141 14.73 -4.37 -6.50
CA ILE A 141 14.62 -4.74 -5.09
C ILE A 141 15.39 -5.99 -4.72
N ARG A 142 15.78 -6.82 -5.70
CA ARG A 142 16.63 -8.01 -5.48
C ARG A 142 18.02 -7.64 -4.98
N LYS A 143 18.51 -6.45 -5.35
CA LYS A 143 19.83 -5.94 -4.93
C LYS A 143 19.82 -5.35 -3.53
N ASN A 144 18.66 -5.06 -2.97
CA ASN A 144 18.51 -4.40 -1.67
C ASN A 144 18.35 -5.37 -0.49
N GLN A 145 18.50 -6.67 -0.68
CA GLN A 145 18.46 -7.68 0.38
C GLN A 145 19.69 -7.57 1.30
N LYS A 146 19.82 -6.48 2.03
CA LYS A 146 20.84 -6.30 3.07
C LYS A 146 20.19 -6.27 4.45
N GLY A 147 20.33 -7.38 5.16
CA GLY A 147 20.20 -7.43 6.62
C GLY A 147 18.94 -8.13 7.13
N ILE A 148 19.16 -9.22 7.86
CA ILE A 148 18.14 -9.83 8.72
C ILE A 148 17.75 -8.77 9.76
N CYS A 149 16.51 -8.34 9.75
CA CYS A 149 15.99 -7.48 10.81
C CYS A 149 15.60 -8.34 12.01
N PHE A 150 16.28 -8.14 13.12
CA PHE A 150 15.87 -8.69 14.41
C PHE A 150 14.67 -7.86 14.93
N MET A 151 13.48 -8.11 14.38
CA MET A 151 12.24 -7.59 14.96
C MET A 151 11.73 -8.59 15.98
N GLU A 152 11.34 -8.10 17.15
CA GLU A 152 10.58 -8.90 18.08
C GLU A 152 9.21 -9.20 17.48
N TYR A 153 8.82 -10.48 17.45
CA TYR A 153 7.50 -10.91 17.01
C TYR A 153 7.10 -12.22 17.70
N ARG A 154 5.82 -12.52 17.66
CA ARG A 154 5.29 -13.81 18.07
C ARG A 154 4.24 -14.30 17.07
N ILE A 155 4.08 -15.61 16.99
CA ILE A 155 3.02 -16.24 16.18
C ILE A 155 1.89 -16.65 17.10
N GLU A 156 0.68 -16.19 16.83
CA GLU A 156 -0.49 -16.42 17.66
C GLU A 156 -1.68 -16.87 16.79
N LYS A 157 -2.39 -17.93 17.23
CA LYS A 157 -3.64 -18.35 16.60
C LYS A 157 -4.81 -17.72 17.35
N LYS A 158 -5.68 -17.04 16.61
CA LYS A 158 -6.91 -16.47 17.16
C LYS A 158 -8.13 -17.13 16.55
N ALA A 159 -9.10 -17.46 17.41
CA ALA A 159 -10.46 -17.77 16.99
C ALA A 159 -11.11 -16.54 16.33
N PRO A 160 -12.17 -16.71 15.51
CA PRO A 160 -12.87 -15.59 14.96
C PRO A 160 -13.46 -14.72 16.08
N PHE A 161 -13.40 -13.40 15.92
CA PHE A 161 -13.97 -12.46 16.86
C PHE A 161 -14.70 -11.33 16.12
N THR A 162 -15.64 -10.70 16.79
CA THR A 162 -16.42 -9.62 16.20
C THR A 162 -16.00 -8.30 16.82
N VAL A 163 -15.80 -7.31 15.98
CA VAL A 163 -15.55 -5.93 16.36
C VAL A 163 -16.75 -5.06 16.00
N MET A 164 -16.90 -3.93 16.68
CA MET A 164 -17.88 -2.90 16.40
C MET A 164 -17.16 -1.57 16.25
N GLY A 165 -17.47 -0.82 15.21
CA GLY A 165 -16.76 0.42 14.96
C GLY A 165 -17.33 1.28 13.83
N VAL A 166 -16.57 2.30 13.49
CA VAL A 166 -16.82 3.21 12.37
C VAL A 166 -15.75 3.02 11.31
N SER A 167 -16.11 3.16 10.04
CA SER A 167 -15.18 2.98 8.93
C SER A 167 -15.19 4.16 7.98
N ARG A 168 -14.05 4.38 7.33
CA ARG A 168 -13.88 5.36 6.26
C ARG A 168 -12.96 4.77 5.19
N LYS A 169 -13.21 5.13 3.93
CA LYS A 169 -12.33 4.75 2.80
C LYS A 169 -11.12 5.66 2.72
N PHE A 170 -9.99 5.07 2.42
CA PHE A 170 -8.72 5.77 2.27
C PHE A 170 -7.99 5.32 1.01
N ASN A 171 -7.32 6.28 0.38
CA ASN A 171 -6.35 5.99 -0.68
C ASN A 171 -5.00 5.63 -0.03
N PRO A 172 -4.37 4.50 -0.39
CA PRO A 172 -3.10 4.08 0.17
C PRO A 172 -1.96 5.10 0.05
N GLU A 173 -1.93 5.92 -1.01
CA GLU A 173 -0.88 6.93 -1.21
C GLU A 173 -0.93 8.06 -0.18
N THR A 174 -2.12 8.39 0.32
CA THR A 174 -2.34 9.49 1.28
C THR A 174 -2.68 9.01 2.68
N SER A 175 -2.89 7.71 2.87
CA SER A 175 -3.38 7.11 4.12
C SER A 175 -2.49 7.43 5.32
N TYR A 176 -1.17 7.47 5.15
CA TYR A 176 -0.22 7.79 6.23
C TYR A 176 -0.43 9.17 6.86
N GLN A 177 -0.99 10.12 6.10
CA GLN A 177 -1.34 11.46 6.60
C GLN A 177 -2.78 11.50 7.09
N LYS A 178 -3.69 10.87 6.34
CA LYS A 178 -5.14 10.98 6.55
C LYS A 178 -5.69 10.10 7.67
N ILE A 179 -5.08 8.95 7.96
CA ILE A 179 -5.51 8.10 9.07
C ILE A 179 -5.28 8.76 10.43
N PRO A 180 -4.10 9.36 10.74
CA PRO A 180 -3.93 10.12 11.96
C PRO A 180 -4.89 11.30 12.12
N GLU A 181 -5.23 12.01 11.02
CA GLU A 181 -6.25 13.05 11.02
C GLU A 181 -7.63 12.48 11.40
N TYR A 182 -7.98 11.31 10.85
CA TYR A 182 -9.24 10.62 11.15
C TYR A 182 -9.33 10.17 12.61
N TRP A 183 -8.23 9.64 13.17
CA TRP A 183 -8.15 9.33 14.60
C TRP A 183 -8.38 10.58 15.46
N THR A 184 -7.70 11.68 15.16
CA THR A 184 -7.84 12.95 15.86
C THR A 184 -9.28 13.47 15.79
N GLU A 185 -9.89 13.45 14.60
CA GLU A 185 -11.28 13.85 14.38
C GLU A 185 -12.23 13.01 15.25
N MET A 186 -12.07 11.69 15.24
CA MET A 186 -12.97 10.78 15.97
C MET A 186 -12.80 10.91 17.48
N MET A 187 -11.56 10.90 17.98
CA MET A 187 -11.31 10.94 19.44
C MET A 187 -11.58 12.30 20.06
N SER A 188 -11.62 13.39 19.29
CA SER A 188 -12.00 14.72 19.80
C SER A 188 -13.50 14.94 19.90
N ARG A 189 -14.34 14.03 19.39
CA ARG A 189 -15.80 14.17 19.47
C ARG A 189 -16.33 13.80 20.85
N PRO A 190 -17.15 14.65 21.47
CA PRO A 190 -17.75 14.32 22.78
C PRO A 190 -18.68 13.09 22.74
N ASP A 191 -19.25 12.79 21.56
CA ASP A 191 -20.16 11.68 21.29
C ASP A 191 -19.47 10.51 20.56
N CYS A 192 -18.15 10.38 20.68
CA CYS A 192 -17.41 9.31 20.03
C CYS A 192 -17.96 7.93 20.44
N PRO A 193 -18.44 7.12 19.50
CA PRO A 193 -19.12 5.87 19.84
C PRO A 193 -18.16 4.71 20.13
N VAL A 194 -16.84 4.91 19.97
CA VAL A 194 -15.78 3.91 20.16
C VAL A 194 -14.65 4.46 21.01
N MET A 195 -13.98 3.57 21.73
CA MET A 195 -12.76 3.90 22.52
C MET A 195 -11.50 3.79 21.66
N GLY A 196 -11.55 3.08 20.53
CA GLY A 196 -10.46 2.94 19.61
C GLY A 196 -9.43 1.88 20.03
N MET A 197 -9.88 0.69 20.42
CA MET A 197 -9.00 -0.43 20.74
C MET A 197 -8.31 -0.99 19.48
N TYR A 198 -8.92 -0.84 18.33
CA TYR A 198 -8.43 -1.38 17.06
C TYR A 198 -8.42 -0.33 15.95
N GLY A 199 -7.30 -0.28 15.21
CA GLY A 199 -7.23 0.23 13.85
C GLY A 199 -7.20 -0.95 12.87
N ILE A 200 -8.16 -1.04 11.94
CA ILE A 200 -8.25 -2.20 11.07
C ILE A 200 -8.25 -1.73 9.62
N CYS A 201 -7.23 -2.16 8.87
CA CYS A 201 -7.26 -2.04 7.42
C CYS A 201 -7.94 -3.27 6.83
N SER A 202 -8.94 -3.07 5.99
CA SER A 202 -9.68 -4.11 5.28
C SER A 202 -9.72 -3.82 3.79
N ASP A 203 -9.41 -4.82 2.97
CA ASP A 203 -9.50 -4.75 1.51
C ASP A 203 -10.64 -5.60 0.94
N GLU A 204 -11.62 -5.99 1.76
CA GLU A 204 -12.75 -6.82 1.32
C GLU A 204 -13.61 -6.16 0.24
N HIS A 205 -13.66 -4.84 0.20
CA HIS A 205 -14.54 -4.06 -0.68
C HIS A 205 -13.74 -3.06 -1.52
N VAL A 206 -12.56 -3.45 -2.00
CA VAL A 206 -11.69 -2.55 -2.78
C VAL A 206 -12.24 -2.35 -4.18
N ASP A 207 -13.04 -1.30 -4.35
CA ASP A 207 -13.28 -0.69 -5.63
C ASP A 207 -12.32 0.49 -5.83
N GLN A 208 -11.63 0.54 -6.98
CA GLN A 208 -10.82 1.69 -7.41
C GLN A 208 -9.54 2.00 -6.60
N GLY A 209 -8.93 0.99 -5.93
CA GLY A 209 -7.64 1.19 -5.27
C GLY A 209 -7.71 1.87 -3.89
N GLU A 210 -8.90 2.00 -3.32
CA GLU A 210 -9.12 2.43 -1.93
C GLU A 210 -9.25 1.21 -1.02
N PHE A 211 -9.13 1.43 0.30
CA PHE A 211 -9.38 0.41 1.32
C PHE A 211 -10.21 0.99 2.46
N ASP A 212 -10.93 0.14 3.17
CA ASP A 212 -11.66 0.54 4.36
C ASP A 212 -10.73 0.52 5.59
N TYR A 213 -10.67 1.64 6.30
CA TYR A 213 -10.02 1.71 7.60
C TYR A 213 -11.05 1.90 8.69
N TRP A 214 -10.99 1.05 9.70
CA TRP A 214 -11.91 1.03 10.83
C TRP A 214 -11.22 1.52 12.10
N ILE A 215 -11.95 2.31 12.89
CA ILE A 215 -11.66 2.54 14.29
C ILE A 215 -12.72 1.77 15.07
N ALA A 216 -12.32 0.79 15.87
CA ALA A 216 -13.23 -0.20 16.42
C ALA A 216 -12.87 -0.63 17.83
N ASP A 217 -13.84 -1.25 18.49
CA ASP A 217 -13.73 -1.92 19.79
C ASP A 217 -14.25 -3.35 19.69
N ASP A 218 -14.09 -4.13 20.76
CA ASP A 218 -14.73 -5.43 20.88
C ASP A 218 -16.25 -5.30 20.83
N TYR A 219 -16.88 -6.13 20.00
CA TYR A 219 -18.34 -6.21 19.98
C TYR A 219 -18.87 -6.96 21.22
N ILE A 220 -19.78 -6.33 21.94
CA ILE A 220 -20.43 -6.90 23.12
C ILE A 220 -21.87 -7.23 22.77
N PRO A 221 -22.26 -8.54 22.60
CA PRO A 221 -23.56 -8.94 22.02
C PRO A 221 -24.81 -8.40 22.73
N TRP A 222 -24.72 -8.11 24.04
CA TRP A 222 -25.86 -7.62 24.81
C TRP A 222 -25.91 -6.08 24.92
N LYS A 223 -24.96 -5.38 24.36
CA LYS A 223 -24.98 -3.92 24.27
C LYS A 223 -25.58 -3.48 22.93
N GLN A 224 -26.39 -2.41 23.00
CA GLN A 224 -26.91 -1.79 21.79
C GLN A 224 -25.76 -1.19 20.97
N ILE A 225 -25.78 -1.42 19.67
CA ILE A 225 -24.81 -0.83 18.75
C ILE A 225 -25.09 0.67 18.65
N PRO A 226 -24.11 1.55 18.93
CA PRO A 226 -24.28 3.00 18.80
C PRO A 226 -24.62 3.41 17.38
N ALA A 227 -25.35 4.52 17.24
CA ALA A 227 -25.69 5.07 15.93
C ALA A 227 -24.41 5.37 15.10
N GLY A 228 -24.41 4.94 13.85
CA GLY A 228 -23.26 5.10 12.93
C GLY A 228 -22.20 4.01 13.03
N CYS A 229 -22.26 3.12 14.03
CA CYS A 229 -21.39 1.96 14.11
C CYS A 229 -21.94 0.78 13.31
N LYS A 230 -21.02 -0.06 12.86
CA LYS A 230 -21.26 -1.34 12.20
C LYS A 230 -20.47 -2.42 12.91
N THR A 231 -20.82 -3.67 12.68
CA THR A 231 -20.03 -4.83 13.15
C THR A 231 -19.29 -5.48 11.99
N MET A 232 -18.12 -6.04 12.28
CA MET A 232 -17.33 -6.82 11.35
C MET A 232 -16.79 -8.06 12.06
N VAL A 233 -16.84 -9.20 11.40
CA VAL A 233 -16.23 -10.43 11.89
C VAL A 233 -14.81 -10.53 11.36
N ILE A 234 -13.84 -10.58 12.26
CA ILE A 234 -12.46 -10.92 11.92
C ILE A 234 -12.38 -12.45 11.92
N PRO A 235 -12.03 -13.08 10.81
CA PRO A 235 -12.00 -14.55 10.72
C PRO A 235 -10.90 -15.15 11.60
N ALA A 236 -11.02 -16.46 11.88
CA ALA A 236 -9.94 -17.20 12.51
C ALA A 236 -8.68 -17.14 11.64
N ALA A 237 -7.56 -16.79 12.23
CA ALA A 237 -6.28 -16.71 11.53
C ALA A 237 -5.10 -17.03 12.46
N THR A 238 -3.98 -17.33 11.84
CA THR A 238 -2.66 -17.25 12.49
C THR A 238 -2.11 -15.87 12.23
N TRP A 239 -1.61 -15.21 13.26
CA TRP A 239 -1.13 -13.85 13.22
C TRP A 239 0.35 -13.80 13.57
N ALA A 240 1.13 -13.09 12.78
CA ALA A 240 2.43 -12.58 13.21
C ALA A 240 2.16 -11.24 13.92
N VAL A 241 2.53 -11.18 15.20
CA VAL A 241 2.25 -10.05 16.09
C VAL A 241 3.54 -9.36 16.45
N PHE A 242 3.61 -8.06 16.20
CA PHE A 242 4.79 -7.21 16.41
C PHE A 242 4.50 -6.17 17.48
N PRO A 243 5.07 -6.31 18.69
CA PRO A 243 4.92 -5.31 19.72
C PRO A 243 5.69 -4.03 19.32
N CYS A 244 5.07 -2.88 19.58
CA CYS A 244 5.66 -1.57 19.36
C CYS A 244 5.03 -0.53 20.28
N THR A 245 5.38 0.73 20.10
CA THR A 245 4.74 1.85 20.76
C THR A 245 4.10 2.78 19.74
N LEU A 246 3.24 3.68 20.16
CA LEU A 246 2.59 4.64 19.28
C LEU A 246 3.62 5.47 18.50
N SER A 247 4.74 5.86 19.11
CA SER A 247 5.83 6.59 18.46
C SER A 247 6.60 5.75 17.41
N THR A 248 6.65 4.42 17.60
CA THR A 248 7.38 3.51 16.70
C THR A 248 6.49 2.75 15.73
N LEU A 249 5.17 2.90 15.82
CA LEU A 249 4.17 2.19 15.04
C LEU A 249 4.47 2.22 13.53
N GLN A 250 4.70 3.40 12.99
CA GLN A 250 4.94 3.58 11.56
C GLN A 250 6.26 2.95 11.10
N LYS A 251 7.31 3.07 11.92
CA LYS A 251 8.61 2.43 11.68
C LYS A 251 8.49 0.91 11.72
N THR A 252 7.81 0.37 12.73
CA THR A 252 7.58 -1.08 12.89
C THR A 252 6.78 -1.63 11.72
N ASN A 253 5.71 -0.92 11.30
CA ASN A 253 4.93 -1.28 10.14
C ASN A 253 5.79 -1.33 8.85
N THR A 254 6.65 -0.35 8.64
CA THR A 254 7.58 -0.32 7.50
C THR A 254 8.54 -1.51 7.55
N LEU A 255 9.18 -1.78 8.68
CA LEU A 255 10.13 -2.88 8.85
C LEU A 255 9.46 -4.26 8.70
N MET A 256 8.23 -4.43 9.16
CA MET A 256 7.44 -5.63 8.98
C MET A 256 7.32 -6.02 7.49
N TRP A 257 7.04 -5.03 6.64
CA TRP A 257 6.87 -5.24 5.20
C TRP A 257 8.21 -5.33 4.44
N GLN A 258 9.20 -4.51 4.82
CA GLN A 258 10.48 -4.41 4.10
C GLN A 258 11.46 -5.52 4.45
N GLN A 259 11.43 -6.01 5.68
CA GLN A 259 12.48 -6.87 6.19
C GLN A 259 11.94 -8.17 6.80
N TRP A 260 10.91 -8.09 7.66
CA TRP A 260 10.43 -9.28 8.33
C TRP A 260 9.76 -10.24 7.33
N LEU A 261 8.76 -9.80 6.60
CA LEU A 261 8.03 -10.66 5.68
C LEU A 261 8.95 -11.24 4.57
N PRO A 262 9.83 -10.47 3.90
CA PRO A 262 10.79 -11.06 2.96
C PRO A 262 11.85 -11.97 3.61
N GLY A 263 12.15 -11.77 4.88
CA GLY A 263 13.13 -12.57 5.63
C GLY A 263 12.62 -13.88 6.19
N HIS A 264 11.31 -14.15 6.14
CA HIS A 264 10.66 -15.33 6.72
C HIS A 264 9.86 -16.12 5.66
N PRO A 265 10.56 -16.83 4.75
CA PRO A 265 9.92 -17.56 3.64
C PRO A 265 8.99 -18.69 4.09
N GLU A 266 9.09 -19.12 5.36
CA GLU A 266 8.18 -20.10 5.98
C GLU A 266 6.76 -19.57 6.22
N TYR A 267 6.55 -18.23 6.08
CA TYR A 267 5.24 -17.61 6.21
C TYR A 267 4.82 -16.94 4.91
N ARG A 268 3.54 -16.97 4.63
CA ARG A 268 2.89 -16.21 3.55
C ARG A 268 1.69 -15.45 4.10
N LEU A 269 1.32 -14.37 3.43
CA LEU A 269 0.14 -13.61 3.81
C LEU A 269 -1.13 -14.45 3.65
N SER A 270 -1.99 -14.40 4.67
CA SER A 270 -3.31 -15.00 4.62
C SER A 270 -4.36 -13.96 5.02
N GLY A 271 -5.45 -13.88 4.28
CA GLY A 271 -6.55 -12.95 4.60
C GLY A 271 -6.36 -11.50 4.11
N ARG A 272 -7.35 -10.68 4.43
CA ARG A 272 -7.55 -9.33 3.89
C ARG A 272 -7.55 -8.24 4.96
N TYR A 273 -7.08 -8.57 6.15
CA TYR A 273 -7.08 -7.66 7.29
C TYR A 273 -5.67 -7.51 7.81
N ASN A 274 -5.31 -6.33 8.25
CA ASN A 274 -4.22 -6.15 9.20
C ASN A 274 -4.70 -5.22 10.30
N LEU A 275 -4.27 -5.50 11.52
CA LEU A 275 -4.78 -4.82 12.70
C LEU A 275 -3.66 -4.05 13.41
N GLU A 276 -4.04 -2.92 13.93
CA GLU A 276 -3.33 -2.17 14.95
C GLU A 276 -4.12 -2.37 16.24
N VAL A 277 -3.54 -3.00 17.24
CA VAL A 277 -4.18 -3.27 18.52
C VAL A 277 -3.59 -2.34 19.56
N TYR A 278 -4.39 -1.41 20.03
CA TYR A 278 -3.96 -0.37 20.95
C TYR A 278 -4.16 -0.84 22.41
N GLY A 279 -3.08 -0.81 23.17
CA GLY A 279 -3.10 -1.09 24.61
C GLY A 279 -3.48 0.14 25.45
N PRO A 280 -3.27 0.08 26.78
CA PRO A 280 -3.58 1.18 27.68
C PRO A 280 -2.83 2.46 27.27
N TYR A 281 -3.56 3.57 27.22
CA TYR A 281 -2.98 4.87 26.91
C TYR A 281 -2.09 5.38 28.05
N CYS A 282 -0.88 5.79 27.73
CA CYS A 282 0.07 6.35 28.67
C CYS A 282 -0.06 7.88 28.68
N GLU A 283 -0.73 8.44 29.70
CA GLU A 283 -0.97 9.88 29.80
C GLU A 283 0.33 10.68 29.99
N GLU A 284 1.31 10.14 30.72
CA GLU A 284 2.59 10.80 30.99
C GLU A 284 3.46 10.90 29.75
N ASN A 285 3.44 9.88 28.90
CA ASN A 285 4.17 9.84 27.63
C ASN A 285 3.34 9.12 26.56
N PRO A 286 2.46 9.83 25.86
CA PRO A 286 1.59 9.24 24.85
C PRO A 286 2.32 8.41 23.79
N GLY A 287 3.55 8.79 23.44
CA GLY A 287 4.37 8.07 22.45
C GLY A 287 4.77 6.65 22.89
N GLU A 288 4.81 6.38 24.21
CA GLU A 288 5.13 5.06 24.79
C GLU A 288 3.90 4.17 24.98
N SER A 289 2.71 4.65 24.64
CA SER A 289 1.50 3.81 24.66
C SER A 289 1.73 2.54 23.83
N PRO A 290 1.50 1.34 24.42
CA PRO A 290 1.77 0.09 23.73
C PRO A 290 0.80 -0.14 22.58
N VAL A 291 1.33 -0.62 21.47
CA VAL A 291 0.57 -1.00 20.26
C VAL A 291 1.13 -2.32 19.74
N GLU A 292 0.30 -3.12 19.18
CA GLU A 292 0.72 -4.31 18.44
C GLU A 292 0.23 -4.23 16.99
N LEU A 293 1.12 -4.57 16.05
CA LEU A 293 0.74 -4.78 14.65
C LEU A 293 0.49 -6.27 14.43
N TRP A 294 -0.66 -6.60 13.90
CA TRP A 294 -1.08 -7.98 13.63
C TRP A 294 -1.20 -8.20 12.13
N LEU A 295 -0.37 -9.07 11.60
CA LEU A 295 -0.35 -9.46 10.19
C LEU A 295 -0.85 -10.90 10.06
N PRO A 296 -1.92 -11.16 9.27
CA PRO A 296 -2.41 -12.53 9.09
C PRO A 296 -1.44 -13.31 8.21
N VAL A 297 -1.01 -14.46 8.71
CA VAL A 297 -0.05 -15.34 8.02
C VAL A 297 -0.51 -16.78 8.05
N GLU A 298 -0.01 -17.56 7.11
CA GLU A 298 -0.08 -19.02 7.13
C GLU A 298 1.30 -19.59 6.84
N THR A 299 1.56 -20.81 7.30
CA THR A 299 2.80 -21.51 6.94
C THR A 299 2.80 -21.86 5.47
N ALA A 300 3.93 -21.58 4.80
CA ALA A 300 4.11 -21.79 3.36
C ALA A 300 4.07 -23.28 2.98
#